data_f785c5d4e79dd3f004ad7e914ffdae72
#
_entry.id   f785c5d4e79dd3f004ad7e914ffdae72
#
_cell.length_a   1.000
_cell.length_b   1.000
_cell.length_c   1.000
_cell.angle_alpha   90.00
_cell.angle_beta   90.00
_cell.angle_gamma   90.00
#
_symmetry.space_group_name_H-M   'P 1'
#
loop_
_entity.id
_entity.type
_entity.pdbx_description
1 polymer ?
#
loop_
_entity_poly.entity_id
_entity_poly.type
_entity_poly.pdbx_seq_one_letter_code
_entity_poly.pdbx_strand_id
1 'polypeptide(L)' 'MHMSTALQDDLLDEISSGKIPVTVFLMNGYQIKGLILDHDDAIVVLDVEGRQQIIYKHAISTIIPVRALKSINK' A
#
# COMPACT_ATOMS: atom_id res chain seq x y z
N MET A 1 5.85 17.44 12.57
CA MET A 1 5.96 17.38 11.12
C MET A 1 5.18 16.21 10.56
N HIS A 2 4.52 16.40 9.50
CA HIS A 2 3.74 15.33 8.86
C HIS A 2 4.46 14.84 7.62
N MET A 3 4.17 13.59 7.26
CA MET A 3 4.72 13.00 6.05
C MET A 3 4.09 13.68 4.84
N SER A 4 4.92 14.01 3.86
CA SER A 4 4.40 14.63 2.66
C SER A 4 3.64 13.61 1.83
N THR A 5 2.62 14.08 1.10
CA THR A 5 1.86 13.23 0.18
C THR A 5 2.76 12.69 -0.91
N ALA A 6 3.77 13.47 -1.32
CA ALA A 6 4.69 13.05 -2.37
C ALA A 6 5.46 11.78 -1.98
N LEU A 7 5.93 11.68 -0.72
CA LEU A 7 6.62 10.47 -0.29
C LEU A 7 5.66 9.28 -0.27
N GLN A 8 4.46 9.49 0.24
CA GLN A 8 3.46 8.42 0.26
C GLN A 8 3.16 7.92 -1.15
N ASP A 9 2.97 8.85 -2.08
CA ASP A 9 2.68 8.49 -3.47
C ASP A 9 3.86 7.75 -4.09
N ASP A 10 5.09 8.19 -3.85
CA ASP A 10 6.27 7.54 -4.40
C ASP A 10 6.38 6.09 -3.91
N LEU A 11 6.13 5.86 -2.63
CA LEU A 11 6.20 4.52 -2.06
C LEU A 11 5.12 3.62 -2.65
N LEU A 12 3.90 4.12 -2.74
CA LEU A 12 2.79 3.34 -3.29
C LEU A 12 2.96 3.09 -4.79
N ASP A 13 3.50 4.07 -5.52
CA ASP A 13 3.77 3.91 -6.94
C ASP A 13 4.83 2.83 -7.17
N GLU A 14 5.89 2.82 -6.37
CA GLU A 14 6.90 1.77 -6.48
C GLU A 14 6.31 0.40 -6.21
N ILE A 15 5.49 0.28 -5.18
CA ILE A 15 4.86 -0.99 -4.83
C ILE A 15 3.95 -1.46 -5.94
N SER A 16 3.11 -0.57 -6.48
CA SER A 16 2.14 -0.97 -7.50
C SER A 16 2.82 -1.28 -8.84
N SER A 17 3.72 -0.41 -9.29
CA SER A 17 4.38 -0.62 -10.59
C SER A 17 5.34 -1.80 -10.55
N GLY A 18 5.98 -2.04 -9.42
CA GLY A 18 6.89 -3.17 -9.25
C GLY A 18 6.19 -4.48 -8.93
N LYS A 19 4.87 -4.46 -8.76
CA LYS A 19 4.09 -5.63 -8.37
C LYS A 19 4.68 -6.30 -7.14
N ILE A 20 4.99 -5.49 -6.14
CA ILE A 20 5.62 -5.96 -4.91
C ILE A 20 4.52 -6.42 -3.96
N PRO A 21 4.49 -7.70 -3.56
CA PRO A 21 3.49 -8.14 -2.60
C PRO A 21 3.60 -7.40 -1.28
N VAL A 22 2.46 -7.12 -0.68
CA VAL A 22 2.41 -6.39 0.59
C VAL A 22 1.48 -7.10 1.57
N THR A 23 1.70 -6.83 2.85
CA THR A 23 0.72 -7.12 3.89
C THR A 23 0.18 -5.79 4.38
N VAL A 24 -1.13 -5.63 4.30
CA VAL A 24 -1.81 -4.42 4.74
C VAL A 24 -2.48 -4.71 6.07
N PHE A 25 -2.12 -3.94 7.09
CA PHE A 25 -2.73 -4.04 8.41
C PHE A 25 -3.80 -2.97 8.54
N LEU A 26 -5.01 -3.38 8.87
CA LEU A 26 -6.12 -2.45 9.06
C LEU A 26 -6.22 -2.01 10.52
N MET A 27 -6.89 -0.89 10.73
CA MET A 27 -7.04 -0.33 12.08
C MET A 27 -7.79 -1.28 13.02
N ASN A 28 -8.62 -2.17 12.48
CA ASN A 28 -9.33 -3.15 13.30
C ASN A 28 -8.52 -4.43 13.58
N GLY A 29 -7.27 -4.46 13.14
CA GLY A 29 -6.38 -5.60 13.40
C GLY A 29 -6.36 -6.67 12.32
N TYR A 30 -7.18 -6.55 11.29
CA TYR A 30 -7.15 -7.50 10.19
C TYR A 30 -5.92 -7.28 9.32
N GLN A 31 -5.44 -8.38 8.73
CA GLN A 31 -4.35 -8.35 7.77
C GLN A 31 -4.85 -8.81 6.41
N ILE A 32 -4.41 -8.12 5.37
CA ILE A 32 -4.74 -8.49 3.99
C ILE A 32 -3.43 -8.56 3.22
N LYS A 33 -3.19 -9.69 2.54
CA LYS A 33 -1.98 -9.87 1.74
C LYS A 33 -2.36 -9.86 0.28
N GLY A 34 -1.62 -9.09 -0.52
CA GLY A 34 -1.91 -9.02 -1.94
C GLY A 34 -1.02 -8.04 -2.66
N LEU A 35 -1.46 -7.65 -3.85
CA LEU A 35 -0.75 -6.70 -4.69
C LEU A 35 -1.57 -5.41 -4.76
N ILE A 36 -0.89 -4.29 -4.70
CA ILE A 36 -1.55 -3.00 -4.91
C ILE A 36 -1.64 -2.76 -6.41
N LEU A 37 -2.86 -2.65 -6.91
CA LEU A 37 -3.09 -2.40 -8.34
C LEU A 37 -3.08 -0.92 -8.65
N ASP A 38 -3.64 -0.11 -7.75
CA ASP A 38 -3.75 1.32 -7.96
C ASP A 38 -4.04 2.00 -6.63
N HIS A 39 -3.91 3.31 -6.60
CA HIS A 39 -4.20 4.10 -5.41
C HIS A 39 -4.49 5.54 -5.81
N ASP A 40 -5.20 6.25 -4.94
CA ASP A 40 -5.36 7.69 -5.06
C ASP A 40 -5.31 8.31 -3.66
N ASP A 41 -5.83 9.52 -3.51
CA ASP A 41 -5.75 10.23 -2.23
C ASP A 41 -6.51 9.53 -1.11
N ALA A 42 -7.52 8.76 -1.44
CA ALA A 42 -8.43 8.22 -0.44
C ALA A 42 -8.41 6.70 -0.35
N ILE A 43 -8.08 5.99 -1.43
CA ILE A 43 -8.23 4.54 -1.48
C ILE A 43 -6.99 3.86 -2.03
N VAL A 44 -6.89 2.57 -1.72
CA VAL A 44 -5.93 1.65 -2.32
C VAL A 44 -6.72 0.46 -2.86
N VAL A 45 -6.43 0.07 -4.10
CA VAL A 45 -7.06 -1.09 -4.71
C VAL A 45 -6.08 -2.26 -4.63
N LEU A 46 -6.50 -3.33 -3.99
CA LEU A 46 -5.69 -4.53 -3.82
C LEU A 46 -6.22 -5.67 -4.67
N ASP A 47 -5.30 -6.47 -5.20
CA ASP A 47 -5.62 -7.76 -5.78
C ASP A 47 -5.30 -8.83 -4.73
N VAL A 48 -6.33 -9.50 -4.24
CA VAL A 48 -6.19 -10.54 -3.23
C VAL A 48 -6.71 -11.85 -3.83
N GLU A 49 -5.80 -12.70 -4.26
CA GLU A 49 -6.14 -14.00 -4.86
C GLU A 49 -7.10 -13.85 -6.05
N GLY A 50 -6.83 -12.88 -6.91
CA GLY A 50 -7.66 -12.65 -8.08
C GLY A 50 -8.88 -11.80 -7.86
N ARG A 51 -9.13 -11.38 -6.64
CA ARG A 51 -10.26 -10.51 -6.30
C ARG A 51 -9.77 -9.12 -5.99
N GLN A 52 -10.46 -8.12 -6.52
CA GLN A 52 -10.12 -6.74 -6.24
C GLN A 52 -10.85 -6.27 -4.98
N GLN A 53 -10.08 -5.65 -4.08
CA GLN A 53 -10.63 -5.07 -2.86
C GLN A 53 -10.23 -3.61 -2.80
N ILE A 54 -11.19 -2.77 -2.46
CA ILE A 54 -10.96 -1.34 -2.29
C ILE A 54 -10.90 -1.06 -0.81
N ILE A 55 -9.79 -0.46 -0.37
CA ILE A 55 -9.55 -0.19 1.04
C ILE A 55 -9.32 1.30 1.19
N TYR A 56 -10.03 1.92 2.12
CA TYR A 56 -9.85 3.33 2.40
C TYR A 56 -8.56 3.55 3.17
N LYS A 57 -7.77 4.52 2.75
CA LYS A 57 -6.47 4.78 3.36
C LYS A 57 -6.57 5.05 4.85
N HIS A 58 -7.63 5.73 5.29
CA HIS A 58 -7.77 6.03 6.72
C HIS A 58 -8.07 4.78 7.56
N ALA A 59 -8.41 3.66 6.93
CA ALA A 59 -8.59 2.39 7.63
C ALA A 59 -7.30 1.57 7.69
N ILE A 60 -6.23 2.03 7.06
CA ILE A 60 -4.97 1.32 7.00
C ILE A 60 -4.06 1.81 8.13
N SER A 61 -3.54 0.87 8.90
CA SER A 61 -2.57 1.17 9.94
C SER A 61 -1.14 1.11 9.39
N THR A 62 -0.83 0.04 8.66
CA THR A 62 0.53 -0.21 8.20
C THR A 62 0.51 -1.00 6.91
N ILE A 63 1.45 -0.74 6.04
CA ILE A 63 1.68 -1.54 4.83
C ILE A 63 3.10 -2.04 4.90
N ILE A 64 3.28 -3.36 4.84
CA ILE A 64 4.59 -3.98 4.89
C ILE A 64 4.88 -4.66 3.56
N PRO A 65 5.77 -4.09 2.74
CA PRO A 65 6.20 -4.74 1.52
C PRO A 65 7.14 -5.90 1.83
N VAL A 66 7.19 -6.90 0.95
CA VAL A 66 8.04 -8.08 1.18
C VAL A 66 9.51 -7.78 1.00
N ARG A 67 9.85 -6.63 0.42
CA ARG A 67 11.25 -6.22 0.26
C ARG A 67 11.37 -4.72 0.43
N ALA A 68 12.60 -4.26 0.67
CA ALA A 68 12.86 -2.84 0.86
C ALA A 68 12.52 -2.04 -0.40
N LEU A 69 12.01 -0.84 -0.20
CA LEU A 69 11.64 0.05 -1.29
C LEU A 69 12.79 0.98 -1.61
N LYS A 70 13.03 1.21 -2.90
CA LYS A 70 14.12 2.07 -3.36
C LYS A 70 13.84 3.53 -3.08
N SER A 71 12.57 3.92 -3.04
CA SER A 71 12.18 5.31 -2.80
C SER A 71 12.65 5.82 -1.44
N ILE A 72 12.92 4.92 -0.49
CA ILE A 72 13.39 5.30 0.84
C ILE A 72 14.92 5.38 0.89
N ASN A 73 15.59 4.49 0.18
CA ASN A 73 17.06 4.38 0.21
C ASN A 73 17.66 5.25 -0.86
N LYS A 74 17.88 6.48 -0.53
CA LYS A 74 18.50 7.42 -1.47
C LYS A 74 19.94 7.66 -1.16
#